data_ebb8227161c4c6bd8ac20521d9a954f5
#
_entry.id   ebb8227161c4c6bd8ac20521d9a954f5
#
_cell.length_a   1.000
_cell.length_b   1.000
_cell.length_c   1.000
_cell.angle_alpha   90.00
_cell.angle_beta   90.00
_cell.angle_gamma   90.00
#
_symmetry.space_group_name_H-M   'P 1'
#
loop_
_entity.id
_entity.type
_entity.pdbx_description
1 polymer ?
#
loop_
_entity_poly.entity_id
_entity_poly.type
_entity_poly.pdbx_seq_one_letter_code
_entity_poly.pdbx_strand_id
1 'polypeptide(L)'
;MSEKNSKDVILIGAGVLSTTFGTLLKELAPDWNIKLFERLDKPAIESSNERHNAGTGHAALCELNYTVEQKDGSIDVEKAKEINEQFEISKQFWSHLVKSKQIQNPQAFIRPLPHISFVQGDKNVNFLKRRFEALSPLSMFKGIEYTEDHEKLKVWMPLMMEGRDPNETVAASKIDEGTDVNFGELTRKMAKNLSEHDNAELFYRHEVQDFSRRKDGKWEVKIKDLKTKKVEHHITDYLFIGAGGAAIPLLQKTGIPESKHLGGFPITGEFLVCNNPEVVAKHEVKAYGKEPEGTPPMTVPH
;
A
#
# COMPACT_ATOMS: atom_id res chain seq x y z
N MET A 1 18.52 32.69 -21.36
CA MET A 1 18.33 31.23 -21.23
C MET A 1 18.63 30.91 -19.78
N SER A 2 17.59 30.61 -18.93
CA SER A 2 17.85 30.17 -17.56
C SER A 2 18.60 28.84 -17.64
N GLU A 3 19.70 28.72 -16.93
CA GLU A 3 20.36 27.42 -16.74
C GLU A 3 19.26 26.41 -16.31
N LYS A 4 19.07 25.37 -17.13
CA LYS A 4 18.19 24.27 -16.76
C LYS A 4 18.74 23.68 -15.46
N ASN A 5 18.05 23.89 -14.36
CA ASN A 5 18.43 23.40 -13.04
C ASN A 5 18.08 21.90 -12.94
N SER A 6 18.58 21.13 -13.92
CA SER A 6 18.42 19.67 -13.94
C SER A 6 19.15 19.05 -12.77
N LYS A 7 18.52 18.11 -12.09
CA LYS A 7 19.09 17.36 -10.97
C LYS A 7 19.15 15.87 -11.31
N ASP A 8 20.12 15.21 -10.74
CA ASP A 8 20.24 13.76 -10.82
C ASP A 8 19.62 13.12 -9.57
N VAL A 9 18.76 12.12 -9.79
CA VAL A 9 18.07 11.38 -8.72
C VAL A 9 18.31 9.90 -8.88
N ILE A 10 18.73 9.24 -7.82
CA ILE A 10 18.80 7.78 -7.74
C ILE A 10 17.64 7.27 -6.88
N LEU A 11 16.88 6.33 -7.44
CA LEU A 11 15.83 5.57 -6.75
C LEU A 11 16.33 4.15 -6.48
N ILE A 12 16.22 3.69 -5.24
CA ILE A 12 16.63 2.33 -4.84
C ILE A 12 15.40 1.46 -4.67
N GLY A 13 15.35 0.36 -5.44
CA GLY A 13 14.24 -0.59 -5.49
C GLY A 13 13.18 -0.21 -6.53
N ALA A 14 12.60 -1.19 -7.21
CA ALA A 14 11.54 -1.02 -8.20
C ALA A 14 10.16 -1.47 -7.65
N GLY A 15 9.90 -1.16 -6.39
CA GLY A 15 8.60 -1.32 -5.75
C GLY A 15 7.68 -0.12 -5.99
N VAL A 16 6.44 -0.21 -5.50
CA VAL A 16 5.40 0.81 -5.67
C VAL A 16 5.84 2.20 -5.20
N LEU A 17 6.63 2.30 -4.13
CA LEU A 17 7.09 3.60 -3.61
C LEU A 17 8.02 4.31 -4.59
N SER A 18 9.09 3.65 -5.07
CA SER A 18 10.04 4.26 -6.00
C SER A 18 9.41 4.58 -7.35
N THR A 19 8.57 3.70 -7.87
CA THR A 19 7.90 3.94 -9.16
C THR A 19 6.87 5.06 -9.06
N THR A 20 6.11 5.15 -7.97
CA THR A 20 5.21 6.29 -7.70
C THR A 20 5.99 7.59 -7.60
N PHE A 21 7.07 7.61 -6.78
CA PHE A 21 7.89 8.81 -6.60
C PHE A 21 8.56 9.25 -7.90
N GLY A 22 9.13 8.31 -8.66
CA GLY A 22 9.74 8.61 -9.95
C GLY A 22 8.75 9.16 -10.97
N THR A 23 7.54 8.56 -11.04
CA THR A 23 6.47 9.06 -11.92
C THR A 23 6.02 10.46 -11.49
N LEU A 24 5.84 10.70 -10.19
CA LEU A 24 5.50 12.03 -9.66
C LEU A 24 6.60 13.07 -9.95
N LEU A 25 7.87 12.69 -9.84
CA LEU A 25 8.98 13.57 -10.22
C LEU A 25 8.94 13.96 -11.69
N LYS A 26 8.55 13.05 -12.59
CA LYS A 26 8.41 13.38 -14.01
C LYS A 26 7.29 14.38 -14.28
N GLU A 27 6.22 14.38 -13.47
CA GLU A 27 5.18 15.40 -13.53
C GLU A 27 5.66 16.77 -13.01
N LEU A 28 6.39 16.79 -11.88
CA LEU A 28 6.77 18.02 -11.19
C LEU A 28 8.09 18.62 -11.69
N ALA A 29 9.01 17.80 -12.14
CA ALA A 29 10.36 18.17 -12.56
C ALA A 29 10.79 17.34 -13.78
N PRO A 30 10.16 17.52 -14.95
CA PRO A 30 10.36 16.67 -16.14
C PRO A 30 11.81 16.68 -16.65
N ASP A 31 12.57 17.74 -16.38
CA ASP A 31 13.98 17.88 -16.79
C ASP A 31 14.97 17.14 -15.87
N TRP A 32 14.53 16.58 -14.74
CA TRP A 32 15.43 15.86 -13.83
C TRP A 32 15.76 14.47 -14.38
N ASN A 33 17.02 14.06 -14.22
CA ASN A 33 17.46 12.71 -14.60
C ASN A 33 17.16 11.71 -13.49
N ILE A 34 16.58 10.58 -13.84
CA ILE A 34 16.25 9.52 -12.90
C ILE A 34 17.02 8.25 -13.26
N LYS A 35 17.71 7.66 -12.27
CA LYS A 35 18.24 6.29 -12.35
C LYS A 35 17.61 5.45 -11.27
N LEU A 36 16.92 4.39 -11.67
CA LEU A 36 16.32 3.43 -10.74
C LEU A 36 17.13 2.13 -10.76
N PHE A 37 17.58 1.68 -9.59
CA PHE A 37 18.34 0.44 -9.44
C PHE A 37 17.54 -0.59 -8.66
N GLU A 38 17.33 -1.75 -9.26
CA GLU A 38 16.63 -2.89 -8.68
C GLU A 38 17.54 -4.13 -8.68
N ARG A 39 17.67 -4.77 -7.52
CA ARG A 39 18.50 -5.98 -7.38
C ARG A 39 17.92 -7.21 -8.09
N LEU A 40 16.62 -7.26 -8.25
CA LEU A 40 15.92 -8.34 -8.92
C LEU A 40 15.83 -8.09 -10.45
N ASP A 41 15.27 -9.01 -11.16
CA ASP A 41 15.28 -8.99 -12.64
C ASP A 41 14.12 -8.22 -13.26
N LYS A 42 13.15 -7.78 -12.46
CA LYS A 42 11.99 -7.00 -12.90
C LYS A 42 11.35 -6.26 -11.71
N PRO A 43 10.44 -5.28 -11.96
CA PRO A 43 9.76 -4.55 -10.89
C PRO A 43 8.71 -5.41 -10.20
N ALA A 44 8.35 -5.02 -8.98
CA ALA A 44 7.25 -5.58 -8.19
C ALA A 44 7.35 -7.09 -7.90
N ILE A 45 8.53 -7.59 -7.57
CA ILE A 45 8.70 -9.01 -7.23
C ILE A 45 8.51 -9.28 -5.74
N GLU A 46 8.89 -8.34 -4.87
CA GLU A 46 8.78 -8.51 -3.41
C GLU A 46 7.46 -7.91 -2.88
N SER A 47 7.48 -7.03 -1.90
CA SER A 47 6.30 -6.53 -1.18
C SER A 47 5.19 -5.94 -2.07
N SER A 48 5.55 -5.40 -3.24
CA SER A 48 4.57 -4.87 -4.21
C SER A 48 3.94 -5.96 -5.09
N ASN A 49 4.42 -7.20 -5.03
CA ASN A 49 3.83 -8.31 -5.80
C ASN A 49 2.40 -8.57 -5.31
N GLU A 50 1.50 -8.84 -6.23
CA GLU A 50 0.07 -9.07 -5.96
C GLU A 50 -0.20 -10.28 -5.06
N ARG A 51 0.77 -11.16 -4.85
CA ARG A 51 0.68 -12.32 -3.95
C ARG A 51 1.36 -12.10 -2.60
N HIS A 52 2.00 -10.95 -2.41
CA HIS A 52 2.75 -10.63 -1.20
C HIS A 52 2.11 -9.49 -0.37
N ASN A 53 0.90 -9.11 -0.73
CA ASN A 53 0.10 -8.14 0.01
C ASN A 53 -1.39 -8.44 -0.18
N ALA A 54 -2.24 -7.86 0.66
CA ALA A 54 -3.68 -8.08 0.63
C ALA A 54 -4.41 -7.33 -0.49
N GLY A 55 -3.72 -6.53 -1.28
CA GLY A 55 -4.35 -5.73 -2.35
C GLY A 55 -5.39 -4.74 -1.85
N THR A 56 -5.25 -4.25 -0.63
CA THR A 56 -6.26 -3.37 -0.04
C THR A 56 -6.10 -1.94 -0.54
N GLY A 57 -7.16 -1.39 -1.09
CA GLY A 57 -7.30 0.05 -1.22
C GLY A 57 -7.60 0.66 0.15
N HIS A 58 -6.54 0.96 0.93
CA HIS A 58 -6.66 1.40 2.31
C HIS A 58 -7.33 2.77 2.42
N ALA A 59 -8.67 2.78 2.44
CA ALA A 59 -9.48 3.98 2.64
C ALA A 59 -10.10 4.03 4.06
N ALA A 60 -9.64 3.19 4.99
CA ALA A 60 -10.15 3.06 6.36
C ALA A 60 -11.66 2.82 6.46
N LEU A 61 -12.27 2.31 5.39
CA LEU A 61 -13.71 2.12 5.34
C LEU A 61 -14.18 1.07 6.33
N CYS A 62 -13.50 -0.06 6.34
CA CYS A 62 -13.88 -1.23 7.14
C CYS A 62 -12.74 -1.81 7.98
N GLU A 63 -11.52 -1.33 7.84
CA GLU A 63 -10.40 -1.72 8.70
C GLU A 63 -10.57 -1.15 10.11
N LEU A 64 -10.67 -2.05 11.09
CA LEU A 64 -11.06 -1.69 12.46
C LEU A 64 -9.94 -1.03 13.27
N ASN A 65 -8.69 -1.26 12.90
CA ASN A 65 -7.50 -0.75 13.59
C ASN A 65 -7.28 0.77 13.46
N TYR A 66 -7.99 1.44 12.54
CA TYR A 66 -7.92 2.90 12.38
C TYR A 66 -8.94 3.65 13.24
N THR A 67 -9.75 2.94 14.01
CA THR A 67 -10.77 3.52 14.89
C THR A 67 -10.61 2.96 16.31
N VAL A 68 -9.99 3.72 17.18
CA VAL A 68 -9.63 3.27 18.53
C VAL A 68 -10.73 3.65 19.51
N GLU A 69 -11.19 2.67 20.31
CA GLU A 69 -12.09 2.94 21.44
C GLU A 69 -11.34 3.66 22.58
N GLN A 70 -11.85 4.83 22.98
CA GLN A 70 -11.32 5.61 24.07
C GLN A 70 -11.83 5.11 25.43
N LYS A 71 -11.21 5.56 26.52
CA LYS A 71 -11.59 5.16 27.90
C LYS A 71 -13.03 5.52 28.28
N ASP A 72 -13.59 6.55 27.68
CA ASP A 72 -14.97 7.00 27.87
C ASP A 72 -15.99 6.26 26.99
N GLY A 73 -15.51 5.33 26.17
CA GLY A 73 -16.31 4.55 25.22
C GLY A 73 -16.58 5.24 23.89
N SER A 74 -16.08 6.45 23.67
CA SER A 74 -16.13 7.10 22.35
C SER A 74 -15.17 6.41 21.36
N ILE A 75 -15.43 6.59 20.07
CA ILE A 75 -14.57 6.07 19.01
C ILE A 75 -13.78 7.23 18.39
N ASP A 76 -12.46 7.15 18.45
CA ASP A 76 -11.57 8.07 17.73
C ASP A 76 -11.57 7.73 16.25
N VAL A 77 -11.94 8.69 15.41
CA VAL A 77 -12.06 8.54 13.95
C VAL A 77 -10.99 9.33 13.17
N GLU A 78 -10.14 10.08 13.86
CA GLU A 78 -9.19 11.00 13.20
C GLU A 78 -8.20 10.23 12.30
N LYS A 79 -7.69 9.08 12.78
CA LYS A 79 -6.80 8.25 11.98
C LYS A 79 -7.50 7.66 10.75
N ALA A 80 -8.76 7.27 10.88
CA ALA A 80 -9.54 6.77 9.75
C ALA A 80 -9.75 7.86 8.68
N LYS A 81 -10.01 9.11 9.09
CA LYS A 81 -10.12 10.27 8.18
C LYS A 81 -8.80 10.51 7.44
N GLU A 82 -7.69 10.56 8.17
CA GLU A 82 -6.36 10.75 7.59
C GLU A 82 -6.03 9.68 6.53
N ILE A 83 -6.27 8.42 6.82
CA ILE A 83 -6.00 7.30 5.90
C ILE A 83 -6.92 7.38 4.67
N ASN A 84 -8.18 7.75 4.86
CA ASN A 84 -9.12 7.95 3.75
C ASN A 84 -8.62 9.05 2.81
N GLU A 85 -8.25 10.22 3.34
CA GLU A 85 -7.70 11.35 2.56
C GLU A 85 -6.45 10.93 1.76
N GLN A 86 -5.51 10.22 2.38
CA GLN A 86 -4.30 9.75 1.73
C GLN A 86 -4.60 8.80 0.56
N PHE A 87 -5.59 7.92 0.74
CA PHE A 87 -5.98 7.01 -0.33
C PHE A 87 -6.71 7.73 -1.47
N GLU A 88 -7.59 8.69 -1.15
CA GLU A 88 -8.26 9.51 -2.17
C GLU A 88 -7.24 10.31 -3.01
N ILE A 89 -6.21 10.88 -2.39
CA ILE A 89 -5.10 11.54 -3.11
C ILE A 89 -4.39 10.54 -4.02
N SER A 90 -4.14 9.32 -3.56
CA SER A 90 -3.53 8.26 -4.38
C SER A 90 -4.39 7.92 -5.60
N LYS A 91 -5.70 7.76 -5.43
CA LYS A 91 -6.65 7.52 -6.55
C LYS A 91 -6.68 8.70 -7.53
N GLN A 92 -6.63 9.95 -7.04
CA GLN A 92 -6.56 11.13 -7.90
C GLN A 92 -5.30 11.12 -8.76
N PHE A 93 -4.14 10.79 -8.18
CA PHE A 93 -2.88 10.67 -8.92
C PHE A 93 -2.98 9.57 -10.00
N TRP A 94 -3.45 8.37 -9.65
CA TRP A 94 -3.63 7.30 -10.63
C TRP A 94 -4.63 7.68 -11.75
N SER A 95 -5.72 8.37 -11.38
CA SER A 95 -6.68 8.89 -12.35
C SER A 95 -6.06 9.91 -13.31
N HIS A 96 -5.17 10.78 -12.81
CA HIS A 96 -4.39 11.70 -13.64
C HIS A 96 -3.52 10.94 -14.64
N LEU A 97 -2.75 9.94 -14.19
CA LEU A 97 -1.90 9.13 -15.06
C LEU A 97 -2.69 8.39 -16.15
N VAL A 98 -3.90 7.91 -15.82
CA VAL A 98 -4.80 7.26 -16.79
C VAL A 98 -5.34 8.28 -17.80
N LYS A 99 -5.83 9.43 -17.35
CA LYS A 99 -6.39 10.49 -18.21
C LYS A 99 -5.33 11.08 -19.16
N SER A 100 -4.09 11.22 -18.69
CA SER A 100 -2.96 11.67 -19.50
C SER A 100 -2.35 10.57 -20.37
N LYS A 101 -2.92 9.34 -20.34
CA LYS A 101 -2.50 8.15 -21.10
C LYS A 101 -1.09 7.62 -20.75
N GLN A 102 -0.54 8.02 -19.63
CA GLN A 102 0.75 7.52 -19.15
C GLN A 102 0.66 6.07 -18.67
N ILE A 103 -0.47 5.69 -18.07
CA ILE A 103 -0.80 4.29 -17.79
C ILE A 103 -2.16 3.96 -18.39
N GLN A 104 -2.34 2.71 -18.82
CA GLN A 104 -3.57 2.28 -19.49
C GLN A 104 -4.21 1.11 -18.74
N ASN A 105 -5.47 0.80 -19.10
CA ASN A 105 -6.24 -0.31 -18.55
C ASN A 105 -6.29 -0.28 -17.01
N PRO A 106 -7.00 0.71 -16.40
CA PRO A 106 -7.09 0.82 -14.94
C PRO A 106 -7.72 -0.40 -14.27
N GLN A 107 -8.62 -1.12 -14.96
CA GLN A 107 -9.26 -2.33 -14.43
C GLN A 107 -8.26 -3.46 -14.16
N ALA A 108 -7.06 -3.40 -14.71
CA ALA A 108 -6.02 -4.38 -14.43
C ALA A 108 -5.37 -4.18 -13.05
N PHE A 109 -5.44 -2.97 -12.48
CA PHE A 109 -4.80 -2.68 -11.19
C PHE A 109 -5.72 -2.15 -10.09
N ILE A 110 -6.93 -1.65 -10.41
CA ILE A 110 -7.91 -1.22 -9.41
C ILE A 110 -9.32 -1.62 -9.84
N ARG A 111 -10.08 -2.22 -8.92
CA ARG A 111 -11.46 -2.65 -9.13
C ARG A 111 -12.32 -2.21 -7.97
N PRO A 112 -13.57 -1.75 -8.21
CA PRO A 112 -14.55 -1.62 -7.15
C PRO A 112 -14.80 -2.98 -6.49
N LEU A 113 -14.78 -3.01 -5.17
CA LEU A 113 -15.09 -4.18 -4.37
C LEU A 113 -15.61 -3.72 -3.01
N PRO A 114 -16.82 -4.14 -2.58
CA PRO A 114 -17.32 -3.78 -1.26
C PRO A 114 -16.37 -4.18 -0.14
N HIS A 115 -16.20 -3.30 0.84
CA HIS A 115 -15.49 -3.62 2.08
C HIS A 115 -16.48 -3.90 3.20
N ILE A 116 -16.17 -4.88 4.04
CA ILE A 116 -16.99 -5.28 5.18
C ILE A 116 -16.10 -5.39 6.40
N SER A 117 -16.53 -4.82 7.54
CA SER A 117 -16.03 -5.21 8.86
C SER A 117 -16.95 -6.26 9.41
N PHE A 118 -16.43 -7.39 9.88
CA PHE A 118 -17.20 -8.44 10.51
C PHE A 118 -16.67 -8.76 11.91
N VAL A 119 -17.55 -8.87 12.88
CA VAL A 119 -17.18 -9.12 14.27
C VAL A 119 -18.13 -10.12 14.92
N GLN A 120 -17.62 -10.77 15.98
CA GLN A 120 -18.33 -11.79 16.77
C GLN A 120 -18.28 -11.44 18.26
N GLY A 121 -19.34 -11.80 18.98
CA GLY A 121 -19.49 -11.61 20.42
C GLY A 121 -19.91 -10.19 20.81
N ASP A 122 -20.66 -10.10 21.91
CA ASP A 122 -21.37 -8.89 22.36
C ASP A 122 -20.46 -7.65 22.48
N LYS A 123 -19.25 -7.83 23.03
CA LYS A 123 -18.29 -6.73 23.18
C LYS A 123 -17.90 -6.13 21.82
N ASN A 124 -17.61 -6.98 20.83
CA ASN A 124 -17.18 -6.55 19.51
C ASN A 124 -18.36 -6.00 18.69
N VAL A 125 -19.55 -6.57 18.82
CA VAL A 125 -20.77 -6.05 18.19
C VAL A 125 -21.07 -4.65 18.71
N ASN A 126 -21.02 -4.43 20.02
CA ASN A 126 -21.17 -3.10 20.63
C ASN A 126 -20.09 -2.10 20.17
N PHE A 127 -18.85 -2.53 20.00
CA PHE A 127 -17.78 -1.71 19.45
C PHE A 127 -18.09 -1.32 17.98
N LEU A 128 -18.46 -2.30 17.14
CA LEU A 128 -18.74 -2.03 15.73
C LEU A 128 -19.94 -1.10 15.54
N LYS A 129 -20.97 -1.24 16.38
CA LYS A 129 -22.12 -0.35 16.37
C LYS A 129 -21.73 1.10 16.67
N ARG A 130 -20.96 1.32 17.72
CA ARG A 130 -20.46 2.68 18.07
C ARG A 130 -19.54 3.23 17.00
N ARG A 131 -18.71 2.37 16.39
CA ARG A 131 -17.89 2.77 15.24
C ARG A 131 -18.76 3.23 14.07
N PHE A 132 -19.80 2.47 13.73
CA PHE A 132 -20.76 2.87 12.70
C PHE A 132 -21.43 4.21 13.03
N GLU A 133 -21.90 4.41 14.26
CA GLU A 133 -22.51 5.67 14.71
C GLU A 133 -21.54 6.87 14.62
N ALA A 134 -20.26 6.65 14.87
CA ALA A 134 -19.23 7.69 14.77
C ALA A 134 -18.84 8.02 13.33
N LEU A 135 -18.82 7.03 12.42
CA LEU A 135 -18.40 7.21 11.01
C LEU A 135 -19.53 7.66 10.09
N SER A 136 -20.75 7.16 10.30
CA SER A 136 -21.89 7.39 9.39
C SER A 136 -22.26 8.87 9.15
N PRO A 137 -22.05 9.82 10.08
CA PRO A 137 -22.28 11.23 9.82
C PRO A 137 -21.21 11.90 8.94
N LEU A 138 -20.05 11.26 8.77
CA LEU A 138 -18.93 11.83 8.03
C LEU A 138 -19.10 11.60 6.53
N SER A 139 -18.91 12.64 5.72
CA SER A 139 -19.06 12.59 4.27
C SER A 139 -18.20 11.55 3.58
N MET A 140 -17.02 11.27 4.14
CA MET A 140 -16.04 10.28 3.65
C MET A 140 -16.52 8.82 3.80
N PHE A 141 -17.47 8.58 4.70
CA PHE A 141 -18.05 7.27 5.00
C PHE A 141 -19.53 7.20 4.61
N LYS A 142 -19.98 8.11 3.73
CA LYS A 142 -21.34 8.13 3.24
C LYS A 142 -21.65 6.78 2.57
N GLY A 143 -22.82 6.22 2.88
CA GLY A 143 -23.25 4.94 2.33
C GLY A 143 -22.83 3.74 3.18
N ILE A 144 -22.10 3.95 4.31
CA ILE A 144 -21.84 2.85 5.24
C ILE A 144 -23.14 2.30 5.82
N GLU A 145 -23.30 0.99 5.81
CA GLU A 145 -24.41 0.26 6.40
C GLU A 145 -23.94 -0.57 7.61
N TYR A 146 -24.86 -0.86 8.51
CA TYR A 146 -24.65 -1.75 9.67
C TYR A 146 -25.79 -2.74 9.80
N THR A 147 -25.47 -3.98 10.20
CA THR A 147 -26.49 -4.99 10.49
C THR A 147 -26.01 -6.06 11.47
N GLU A 148 -26.96 -6.57 12.27
CA GLU A 148 -26.83 -7.77 13.11
C GLU A 148 -27.73 -8.91 12.57
N ASP A 149 -28.47 -8.66 11.48
CA ASP A 149 -29.37 -9.62 10.88
C ASP A 149 -28.60 -10.69 10.08
N HIS A 150 -28.68 -11.94 10.54
CA HIS A 150 -28.03 -13.10 9.92
C HIS A 150 -28.44 -13.30 8.45
N GLU A 151 -29.69 -13.04 8.08
CA GLU A 151 -30.13 -13.20 6.69
C GLU A 151 -29.52 -12.14 5.78
N LYS A 152 -29.42 -10.88 6.26
CA LYS A 152 -28.72 -9.82 5.53
C LYS A 152 -27.21 -10.12 5.43
N LEU A 153 -26.60 -10.65 6.49
CA LEU A 153 -25.19 -11.07 6.49
C LEU A 153 -24.91 -12.20 5.49
N LYS A 154 -25.82 -13.18 5.37
CA LYS A 154 -25.71 -14.25 4.34
C LYS A 154 -25.72 -13.70 2.92
N VAL A 155 -26.47 -12.63 2.68
CA VAL A 155 -26.47 -11.96 1.36
C VAL A 155 -25.14 -11.23 1.10
N TRP A 156 -24.58 -10.57 2.11
CA TRP A 156 -23.36 -9.80 1.96
C TRP A 156 -22.10 -10.69 1.83
N MET A 157 -22.04 -11.78 2.59
CA MET A 157 -20.85 -12.64 2.71
C MET A 157 -21.24 -14.10 2.93
N PRO A 158 -21.81 -14.77 1.92
CA PRO A 158 -22.41 -16.08 2.07
C PRO A 158 -21.44 -17.14 2.63
N LEU A 159 -20.19 -17.17 2.15
CA LEU A 159 -19.18 -18.13 2.61
C LEU A 159 -18.80 -17.95 4.09
N MET A 160 -18.81 -16.73 4.60
CA MET A 160 -18.49 -16.45 5.99
C MET A 160 -19.63 -16.81 6.95
N MET A 161 -20.84 -16.89 6.43
CA MET A 161 -22.03 -17.23 7.20
C MET A 161 -22.44 -18.69 7.07
N GLU A 162 -21.85 -19.46 6.16
CA GLU A 162 -22.12 -20.87 5.97
C GLU A 162 -21.72 -21.68 7.21
N GLY A 163 -22.65 -22.48 7.74
CA GLY A 163 -22.44 -23.35 8.92
C GLY A 163 -22.35 -22.64 10.28
N ARG A 164 -22.63 -21.31 10.35
CA ARG A 164 -22.68 -20.59 11.64
C ARG A 164 -23.91 -20.91 12.45
N ASP A 165 -23.76 -20.91 13.78
CA ASP A 165 -24.87 -21.00 14.71
C ASP A 165 -25.78 -19.75 14.51
N PRO A 166 -27.08 -19.95 14.26
CA PRO A 166 -28.06 -18.86 14.15
C PRO A 166 -28.18 -17.99 15.40
N ASN A 167 -27.76 -18.48 16.55
CA ASN A 167 -27.79 -17.76 17.83
C ASN A 167 -26.48 -17.06 18.16
N GLU A 168 -25.45 -17.17 17.29
CA GLU A 168 -24.20 -16.47 17.51
C GLU A 168 -24.39 -14.96 17.38
N THR A 169 -23.93 -14.20 18.37
CA THR A 169 -23.95 -12.72 18.30
C THR A 169 -22.89 -12.26 17.30
N VAL A 170 -23.34 -11.75 16.16
CA VAL A 170 -22.49 -11.25 15.06
C VAL A 170 -23.00 -9.92 14.54
N ALA A 171 -22.10 -9.12 13.98
CA ALA A 171 -22.45 -7.90 13.26
C ALA A 171 -21.46 -7.62 12.13
N ALA A 172 -21.95 -6.88 11.15
CA ALA A 172 -21.09 -6.32 10.11
C ALA A 172 -21.44 -4.86 9.80
N SER A 173 -20.43 -4.11 9.37
CA SER A 173 -20.63 -2.86 8.63
C SER A 173 -20.07 -3.02 7.21
N LYS A 174 -20.75 -2.43 6.23
CA LYS A 174 -20.42 -2.56 4.80
C LYS A 174 -20.41 -1.19 4.14
N ILE A 175 -19.52 -1.03 3.17
CA ILE A 175 -19.52 0.11 2.24
C ILE A 175 -19.17 -0.39 0.83
N ASP A 176 -19.93 0.08 -0.16
CA ASP A 176 -19.78 -0.38 -1.55
C ASP A 176 -18.63 0.31 -2.30
N GLU A 177 -18.18 1.47 -1.86
CA GLU A 177 -17.09 2.25 -2.46
C GLU A 177 -15.69 1.69 -2.17
N GLY A 178 -15.59 0.52 -1.60
CA GLY A 178 -14.32 -0.18 -1.40
C GLY A 178 -13.61 -0.52 -2.71
N THR A 179 -12.31 -0.79 -2.63
CA THR A 179 -11.51 -1.15 -3.80
C THR A 179 -10.53 -2.26 -3.51
N ASP A 180 -10.32 -3.10 -4.50
CA ASP A 180 -9.20 -4.05 -4.57
C ASP A 180 -8.14 -3.52 -5.53
N VAL A 181 -6.85 -3.54 -5.10
CA VAL A 181 -5.74 -2.95 -5.84
C VAL A 181 -4.65 -4.01 -6.09
N ASN A 182 -4.37 -4.27 -7.35
CA ASN A 182 -3.20 -5.02 -7.76
C ASN A 182 -1.97 -4.08 -7.81
N PHE A 183 -1.27 -3.95 -6.68
CA PHE A 183 -0.09 -3.10 -6.57
C PHE A 183 1.05 -3.55 -7.49
N GLY A 184 1.15 -4.86 -7.78
CA GLY A 184 2.13 -5.39 -8.72
C GLY A 184 1.90 -4.84 -10.13
N GLU A 185 0.68 -4.89 -10.62
CA GLU A 185 0.33 -4.39 -11.94
C GLU A 185 0.48 -2.86 -12.03
N LEU A 186 0.02 -2.14 -11.02
CA LEU A 186 0.22 -0.68 -10.94
C LEU A 186 1.71 -0.30 -10.99
N THR A 187 2.55 -1.00 -10.22
CA THR A 187 3.99 -0.79 -10.17
C THR A 187 4.63 -1.05 -11.53
N ARG A 188 4.27 -2.16 -12.20
CA ARG A 188 4.76 -2.52 -13.54
C ARG A 188 4.40 -1.45 -14.57
N LYS A 189 3.17 -0.92 -14.52
CA LYS A 189 2.72 0.16 -15.43
C LYS A 189 3.50 1.46 -15.20
N MET A 190 3.70 1.87 -13.95
CA MET A 190 4.51 3.05 -13.63
C MET A 190 5.97 2.87 -14.00
N ALA A 191 6.57 1.69 -13.74
CA ALA A 191 7.94 1.40 -14.16
C ALA A 191 8.10 1.44 -15.68
N LYS A 192 7.13 0.91 -16.44
CA LYS A 192 7.11 1.00 -17.89
C LYS A 192 7.02 2.46 -18.34
N ASN A 193 6.09 3.24 -17.81
CA ASN A 193 5.97 4.66 -18.12
C ASN A 193 7.28 5.42 -17.85
N LEU A 194 7.93 5.19 -16.72
CA LEU A 194 9.23 5.79 -16.42
C LEU A 194 10.29 5.44 -17.47
N SER A 195 10.34 4.19 -17.93
CA SER A 195 11.31 3.75 -18.95
C SER A 195 11.09 4.37 -20.34
N GLU A 196 9.97 5.01 -20.58
CA GLU A 196 9.64 5.69 -21.84
C GLU A 196 10.15 7.14 -21.89
N HIS A 197 10.67 7.68 -20.78
CA HIS A 197 11.28 9.00 -20.73
C HIS A 197 12.78 8.94 -21.05
N ASP A 198 13.26 9.79 -21.96
CA ASP A 198 14.67 9.83 -22.40
C ASP A 198 15.67 10.07 -21.26
N ASN A 199 15.24 10.72 -20.18
CA ASN A 199 16.04 11.02 -19.01
C ASN A 199 15.63 10.20 -17.76
N ALA A 200 15.12 8.97 -17.98
CA ALA A 200 14.90 7.99 -16.92
C ALA A 200 15.41 6.61 -17.36
N GLU A 201 16.31 6.07 -16.58
CA GLU A 201 16.97 4.79 -16.84
C GLU A 201 16.65 3.82 -15.70
N LEU A 202 16.18 2.60 -16.02
CA LEU A 202 15.86 1.54 -15.05
C LEU A 202 16.86 0.38 -15.22
N PHE A 203 17.58 0.09 -14.15
CA PHE A 203 18.60 -0.96 -14.11
C PHE A 203 18.12 -2.10 -13.22
N TYR A 204 17.84 -3.24 -13.81
CA TYR A 204 17.51 -4.47 -13.10
C TYR A 204 18.78 -5.32 -12.89
N ARG A 205 18.77 -6.19 -11.86
CA ARG A 205 19.94 -6.96 -11.40
C ARG A 205 21.11 -6.08 -11.00
N HIS A 206 20.80 -4.89 -10.46
CA HIS A 206 21.75 -3.94 -9.95
C HIS A 206 21.50 -3.67 -8.46
N GLU A 207 22.46 -4.06 -7.63
CA GLU A 207 22.35 -3.93 -6.18
C GLU A 207 23.11 -2.69 -5.69
N VAL A 208 22.40 -1.80 -5.02
CA VAL A 208 23.05 -0.72 -4.27
C VAL A 208 23.68 -1.32 -3.02
N GLN A 209 25.00 -1.29 -2.95
CA GLN A 209 25.77 -1.88 -1.86
C GLN A 209 26.06 -0.89 -0.74
N ASP A 210 26.37 0.36 -1.13
CA ASP A 210 26.76 1.41 -0.21
C ASP A 210 26.59 2.78 -0.82
N PHE A 211 26.58 3.82 0.01
CA PHE A 211 26.59 5.19 -0.41
C PHE A 211 27.17 6.11 0.67
N SER A 212 27.70 7.24 0.28
CA SER A 212 28.28 8.23 1.18
C SER A 212 28.00 9.65 0.73
N ARG A 213 27.93 10.56 1.71
CA ARG A 213 27.78 11.99 1.43
C ARG A 213 29.12 12.60 1.04
N ARG A 214 29.15 13.27 -0.09
CA ARG A 214 30.34 13.98 -0.60
C ARG A 214 30.43 15.38 0.01
N LYS A 215 31.61 15.99 -0.08
CA LYS A 215 31.86 17.38 0.39
C LYS A 215 31.06 18.43 -0.39
N ASP A 216 30.74 18.14 -1.66
CA ASP A 216 29.91 19.00 -2.52
C ASP A 216 28.41 18.88 -2.24
N GLY A 217 28.03 18.11 -1.23
CA GLY A 217 26.65 17.89 -0.85
C GLY A 217 25.90 16.84 -1.66
N LYS A 218 26.51 16.25 -2.69
CA LYS A 218 25.94 15.15 -3.46
C LYS A 218 26.17 13.80 -2.76
N TRP A 219 25.52 12.77 -3.28
CA TRP A 219 25.72 11.39 -2.87
C TRP A 219 26.59 10.65 -3.87
N GLU A 220 27.53 9.85 -3.40
CA GLU A 220 28.21 8.83 -4.19
C GLU A 220 27.63 7.47 -3.82
N VAL A 221 27.13 6.75 -4.82
CA VAL A 221 26.40 5.50 -4.66
C VAL A 221 27.18 4.37 -5.33
N LYS A 222 27.54 3.36 -4.56
CA LYS A 222 28.23 2.15 -5.03
C LYS A 222 27.21 1.09 -5.45
N ILE A 223 27.25 0.70 -6.71
CA ILE A 223 26.29 -0.19 -7.34
C ILE A 223 27.03 -1.38 -7.94
N LYS A 224 26.52 -2.59 -7.71
CA LYS A 224 27.03 -3.83 -8.29
C LYS A 224 26.05 -4.40 -9.31
N ASP A 225 26.50 -4.56 -10.54
CA ASP A 225 25.83 -5.38 -11.52
C ASP A 225 25.93 -6.87 -11.10
N LEU A 226 24.79 -7.47 -10.80
CA LEU A 226 24.76 -8.85 -10.30
C LEU A 226 25.01 -9.89 -11.38
N LYS A 227 24.90 -9.51 -12.67
CA LYS A 227 25.21 -10.39 -13.81
C LYS A 227 26.70 -10.41 -14.09
N THR A 228 27.31 -9.25 -14.27
CA THR A 228 28.75 -9.12 -14.64
C THR A 228 29.67 -9.08 -13.44
N LYS A 229 29.13 -8.87 -12.24
CA LYS A 229 29.85 -8.62 -10.97
C LYS A 229 30.65 -7.33 -10.94
N LYS A 230 30.56 -6.50 -11.98
CA LYS A 230 31.20 -5.20 -12.03
C LYS A 230 30.61 -4.26 -10.98
N VAL A 231 31.46 -3.44 -10.38
CA VAL A 231 31.07 -2.39 -9.43
C VAL A 231 31.27 -1.04 -10.09
N GLU A 232 30.26 -0.18 -9.98
CA GLU A 232 30.25 1.17 -10.52
C GLU A 232 29.91 2.17 -9.41
N HIS A 233 30.37 3.41 -9.58
CA HIS A 233 30.10 4.53 -8.69
C HIS A 233 29.32 5.59 -9.45
N HIS A 234 28.17 5.97 -8.91
CA HIS A 234 27.29 7.00 -9.47
C HIS A 234 27.19 8.17 -8.51
N ILE A 235 27.20 9.38 -9.05
CA ILE A 235 27.01 10.61 -8.27
C ILE A 235 25.60 11.12 -8.53
N THR A 236 24.91 11.55 -7.47
CA THR A 236 23.53 12.05 -7.56
C THR A 236 23.27 13.20 -6.57
N ASP A 237 22.36 14.11 -6.94
CA ASP A 237 21.90 15.18 -6.05
C ASP A 237 20.99 14.65 -4.95
N TYR A 238 20.10 13.69 -5.29
CA TYR A 238 19.12 13.10 -4.38
C TYR A 238 19.13 11.59 -4.44
N LEU A 239 18.91 10.99 -3.27
CA LEU A 239 18.81 9.56 -3.09
C LEU A 239 17.47 9.22 -2.44
N PHE A 240 16.67 8.38 -3.08
CA PHE A 240 15.42 7.87 -2.54
C PHE A 240 15.52 6.38 -2.24
N ILE A 241 15.20 6.00 -1.01
CA ILE A 241 15.31 4.61 -0.54
C ILE A 241 13.90 3.99 -0.49
N GLY A 242 13.49 3.38 -1.59
CA GLY A 242 12.23 2.64 -1.71
C GLY A 242 12.43 1.12 -1.73
N ALA A 243 13.38 0.63 -0.91
CA ALA A 243 13.90 -0.73 -0.94
C ALA A 243 13.11 -1.74 -0.09
N GLY A 244 11.85 -1.46 0.23
CA GLY A 244 10.98 -2.36 1.01
C GLY A 244 11.65 -2.79 2.32
N GLY A 245 11.78 -4.10 2.59
CA GLY A 245 12.40 -4.63 3.80
C GLY A 245 13.87 -4.24 3.99
N ALA A 246 14.58 -3.82 2.95
CA ALA A 246 15.96 -3.33 3.04
C ALA A 246 16.05 -1.81 3.30
N ALA A 247 14.93 -1.09 3.41
CA ALA A 247 14.93 0.36 3.54
C ALA A 247 15.60 0.84 4.84
N ILE A 248 15.28 0.23 5.98
CA ILE A 248 15.86 0.62 7.28
C ILE A 248 17.37 0.40 7.33
N PRO A 249 17.92 -0.79 6.99
CA PRO A 249 19.36 -0.99 6.92
C PRO A 249 20.08 0.00 5.98
N LEU A 250 19.49 0.31 4.83
CA LEU A 250 20.04 1.31 3.92
C LEU A 250 19.94 2.73 4.50
N LEU A 251 18.83 3.09 5.12
CA LEU A 251 18.68 4.39 5.77
C LEU A 251 19.72 4.60 6.86
N GLN A 252 20.02 3.59 7.67
CA GLN A 252 21.06 3.67 8.71
C GLN A 252 22.45 3.92 8.11
N LYS A 253 22.74 3.42 6.92
CA LYS A 253 24.01 3.70 6.20
C LYS A 253 24.15 5.16 5.77
N THR A 254 23.08 5.95 5.71
CA THR A 254 23.15 7.38 5.38
C THR A 254 23.95 8.18 6.41
N GLY A 255 24.06 7.69 7.64
CA GLY A 255 24.62 8.44 8.75
C GLY A 255 23.77 9.60 9.25
N ILE A 256 22.54 9.75 8.75
CA ILE A 256 21.60 10.79 9.20
C ILE A 256 21.23 10.52 10.67
N PRO A 257 21.39 11.51 11.57
CA PRO A 257 21.20 11.28 13.02
C PRO A 257 19.79 10.74 13.35
N GLU A 258 18.76 11.19 12.64
CA GLU A 258 17.37 10.81 12.82
C GLU A 258 17.11 9.34 12.49
N SER A 259 17.96 8.73 11.66
CA SER A 259 17.84 7.30 11.30
C SER A 259 18.21 6.33 12.43
N LYS A 260 18.98 6.79 13.42
CA LYS A 260 19.54 5.94 14.49
C LYS A 260 18.48 5.35 15.42
N HIS A 261 17.31 5.97 15.49
CA HIS A 261 16.21 5.53 16.36
C HIS A 261 15.21 4.64 15.64
N LEU A 262 15.37 4.46 14.33
CA LEU A 262 14.46 3.65 13.53
C LEU A 262 14.91 2.19 13.54
N GLY A 263 14.05 1.33 14.00
CA GLY A 263 14.21 -0.12 13.98
C GLY A 263 13.01 -0.78 13.32
N GLY A 264 13.18 -2.00 12.86
CA GLY A 264 12.11 -2.83 12.32
C GLY A 264 12.07 -4.17 13.05
N PHE A 265 10.88 -4.64 13.37
CA PHE A 265 10.66 -6.00 13.84
C PHE A 265 9.96 -6.77 12.70
N PRO A 266 10.73 -7.56 11.91
CA PRO A 266 10.14 -8.29 10.80
C PRO A 266 9.23 -9.40 11.31
N ILE A 267 7.99 -9.43 10.81
CA ILE A 267 7.03 -10.50 11.08
C ILE A 267 6.76 -11.20 9.77
N THR A 268 6.82 -12.52 9.77
CA THR A 268 6.42 -13.35 8.63
C THR A 268 4.91 -13.48 8.63
N GLY A 269 4.27 -13.16 7.51
CA GLY A 269 2.87 -13.42 7.24
C GLY A 269 2.72 -14.41 6.10
N GLU A 270 1.71 -15.28 6.18
CA GLU A 270 1.36 -16.22 5.12
C GLU A 270 -0.10 -16.00 4.71
N PHE A 271 -0.34 -15.97 3.39
CA PHE A 271 -1.69 -15.92 2.85
C PHE A 271 -2.15 -17.32 2.45
N LEU A 272 -3.33 -17.71 2.92
CA LEU A 272 -4.05 -18.86 2.36
C LEU A 272 -4.75 -18.39 1.08
N VAL A 273 -4.50 -19.08 -0.02
CA VAL A 273 -5.06 -18.72 -1.32
C VAL A 273 -6.02 -19.80 -1.81
N CYS A 274 -7.27 -19.43 -2.07
CA CYS A 274 -8.24 -20.28 -2.75
C CYS A 274 -8.30 -19.91 -4.23
N ASN A 275 -8.00 -20.87 -5.11
CA ASN A 275 -8.08 -20.70 -6.56
C ASN A 275 -9.27 -21.49 -7.18
N ASN A 276 -10.17 -22.05 -6.35
CA ASN A 276 -11.36 -22.72 -6.87
C ASN A 276 -12.35 -21.67 -7.40
N PRO A 277 -12.65 -21.64 -8.70
CA PRO A 277 -13.50 -20.60 -9.29
C PRO A 277 -14.93 -20.60 -8.75
N GLU A 278 -15.48 -21.78 -8.35
CA GLU A 278 -16.83 -21.88 -7.78
C GLU A 278 -16.89 -21.28 -6.38
N VAL A 279 -15.81 -21.37 -5.60
CA VAL A 279 -15.70 -20.75 -4.28
C VAL A 279 -15.46 -19.25 -4.42
N VAL A 280 -14.52 -18.87 -5.27
CA VAL A 280 -14.18 -17.44 -5.52
C VAL A 280 -15.39 -16.66 -6.01
N ALA A 281 -16.21 -17.23 -6.91
CA ALA A 281 -17.41 -16.58 -7.43
C ALA A 281 -18.49 -16.28 -6.35
N LYS A 282 -18.40 -16.91 -5.17
CA LYS A 282 -19.31 -16.67 -4.04
C LYS A 282 -18.80 -15.62 -3.06
N HIS A 283 -17.62 -15.06 -3.26
CA HIS A 283 -17.00 -14.10 -2.34
C HIS A 283 -16.60 -12.82 -3.06
N GLU A 284 -17.53 -11.90 -3.14
CA GLU A 284 -17.37 -10.63 -3.85
C GLU A 284 -17.24 -9.45 -2.88
N VAL A 285 -16.51 -9.63 -1.80
CA VAL A 285 -16.28 -8.60 -0.78
C VAL A 285 -14.87 -8.71 -0.22
N LYS A 286 -14.35 -7.65 0.36
CA LYS A 286 -13.14 -7.68 1.19
C LYS A 286 -13.55 -7.55 2.65
N ALA A 287 -13.42 -8.64 3.40
CA ALA A 287 -13.85 -8.71 4.78
C ALA A 287 -12.68 -8.54 5.76
N TYR A 288 -12.88 -7.72 6.78
CA TYR A 288 -11.91 -7.43 7.83
C TYR A 288 -12.46 -7.88 9.17
N GLY A 289 -11.69 -8.70 9.87
CA GLY A 289 -12.00 -9.11 11.25
C GLY A 289 -11.40 -8.17 12.28
N LYS A 290 -11.76 -8.34 13.52
CA LYS A 290 -11.11 -7.72 14.66
C LYS A 290 -10.02 -8.64 15.21
N GLU A 291 -8.88 -8.05 15.56
CA GLU A 291 -7.78 -8.77 16.20
C GLU A 291 -8.24 -9.38 17.55
N PRO A 292 -7.87 -10.64 17.84
CA PRO A 292 -8.06 -11.19 19.19
C PRO A 292 -7.25 -10.39 20.23
N GLU A 293 -7.78 -10.26 21.45
CA GLU A 293 -7.08 -9.54 22.52
C GLU A 293 -5.71 -10.21 22.82
N GLY A 294 -4.66 -9.40 22.92
CA GLY A 294 -3.30 -9.84 23.21
C GLY A 294 -2.50 -10.35 22.02
N THR A 295 -3.02 -10.25 20.80
CA THR A 295 -2.25 -10.55 19.59
C THR A 295 -1.45 -9.31 19.13
N PRO A 296 -0.33 -9.51 18.41
CA PRO A 296 0.38 -8.39 17.79
C PRO A 296 -0.52 -7.61 16.82
N PRO A 297 -0.38 -6.28 16.73
CA PRO A 297 -1.29 -5.41 15.94
C PRO A 297 -1.26 -5.62 14.42
N MET A 298 -0.58 -6.64 13.94
CA MET A 298 -0.49 -7.02 12.52
C MET A 298 -1.32 -8.24 12.14
N THR A 299 -2.10 -8.79 13.07
CA THR A 299 -2.90 -10.02 12.88
C THR A 299 -4.33 -9.71 12.44
N VAL A 300 -4.53 -8.76 11.54
CA VAL A 300 -5.87 -8.48 11.03
C VAL A 300 -6.26 -9.55 10.02
N PRO A 301 -7.31 -10.37 10.27
CA PRO A 301 -7.83 -11.29 9.26
C PRO A 301 -8.44 -10.48 8.10
N HIS A 302 -8.07 -10.85 6.92
CA HIS A 302 -8.59 -10.25 5.67
C HIS A 302 -9.44 -11.27 4.94
#